data_31db7ce9a7932323cc10c56c5f989e66
#
_entry.id   31db7ce9a7932323cc10c56c5f989e66
#
_cell.length_a   1.000
_cell.length_b   1.000
_cell.length_c   1.000
_cell.angle_alpha   90.00
_cell.angle_beta   90.00
_cell.angle_gamma   90.00
#
_symmetry.space_group_name_H-M   'P 1'
#
loop_
_entity.id
_entity.type
_entity.pdbx_description
1 polymer ?
#
loop_
_entity_poly.entity_id
_entity_poly.type
_entity_poly.pdbx_seq_one_letter_code
_entity_poly.pdbx_strand_id
1 'polypeptide(L)'
;MSRRVVITGMGIYSCIGTSIEEVKQSLYEGKSGIVFDEERKEFGFQSALTGAVPKADLKDYLSRRQRISIGEETEYAYLATIEALKNAKIDDAFFDENEVGILYGNDSVSKAIIDAIDIVREKKDTALIGSGAIFKSMNSTVTMNLSTIFRLRGVNMTIN
;
A
#
# COMPACT_ATOMS: atom_id res chain seq x y z
N MET A 1 6.86 25.31 -26.84
CA MET A 1 5.97 24.18 -27.11
C MET A 1 5.46 23.67 -25.75
N SER A 2 4.15 23.55 -25.58
CA SER A 2 3.59 22.95 -24.35
C SER A 2 3.86 21.45 -24.37
N ARG A 3 4.41 20.91 -23.26
CA ARG A 3 4.56 19.46 -23.10
C ARG A 3 3.19 18.87 -22.77
N ARG A 4 2.80 17.81 -23.48
CA ARG A 4 1.58 17.06 -23.18
C ARG A 4 1.89 16.04 -22.06
N VAL A 5 0.99 15.99 -21.08
CA VAL A 5 1.02 14.97 -20.02
C VAL A 5 -0.19 14.05 -20.25
N VAL A 6 0.02 12.75 -20.15
CA VAL A 6 -0.98 11.72 -20.38
C VAL A 6 -0.93 10.67 -19.27
N ILE A 7 -2.09 10.05 -18.98
CA ILE A 7 -2.17 8.87 -18.13
C ILE A 7 -1.97 7.66 -19.03
N THR A 8 -0.98 6.84 -18.74
CA THR A 8 -0.64 5.65 -19.56
C THR A 8 -1.14 4.34 -18.96
N GLY A 9 -1.37 4.30 -17.65
CA GLY A 9 -1.87 3.12 -16.95
C GLY A 9 -2.50 3.47 -15.62
N MET A 10 -3.36 2.60 -15.16
CA MET A 10 -4.03 2.69 -13.86
C MET A 10 -3.98 1.35 -13.14
N GLY A 11 -4.06 1.38 -11.82
CA GLY A 11 -4.18 0.20 -10.98
C GLY A 11 -4.89 0.55 -9.69
N ILE A 12 -5.57 -0.44 -9.11
CA ILE A 12 -6.35 -0.25 -7.89
C ILE A 12 -6.34 -1.51 -7.03
N TYR A 13 -6.36 -1.30 -5.71
CA TYR A 13 -6.53 -2.36 -4.72
C TYR A 13 -7.46 -1.84 -3.62
N SER A 14 -8.67 -2.37 -3.52
CA SER A 14 -9.72 -1.81 -2.69
C SER A 14 -10.68 -2.88 -2.14
N CYS A 15 -11.59 -2.46 -1.24
CA CYS A 15 -12.62 -3.33 -0.68
C CYS A 15 -13.72 -3.75 -1.68
N ILE A 16 -13.79 -3.14 -2.88
CA ILE A 16 -14.75 -3.51 -3.93
C ILE A 16 -14.10 -4.22 -5.12
N GLY A 17 -12.79 -4.47 -5.04
CA GLY A 17 -12.03 -5.21 -6.05
C GLY A 17 -10.55 -4.96 -5.95
N THR A 18 -9.77 -5.90 -6.43
CA THR A 18 -8.30 -5.91 -6.42
C THR A 18 -7.71 -5.68 -7.81
N SER A 19 -8.53 -5.36 -8.77
CA SER A 19 -8.18 -4.98 -10.14
C SER A 19 -9.16 -3.96 -10.69
N ILE A 20 -8.76 -3.25 -11.76
CA ILE A 20 -9.63 -2.28 -12.45
C ILE A 20 -10.92 -2.95 -12.91
N GLU A 21 -10.85 -4.14 -13.47
CA GLU A 21 -12.03 -4.84 -13.99
C GLU A 21 -13.01 -5.25 -12.88
N GLU A 22 -12.50 -5.75 -11.73
CA GLU A 22 -13.34 -6.08 -10.58
C GLU A 22 -14.01 -4.84 -9.99
N VAL A 23 -13.26 -3.75 -9.84
CA VAL A 23 -13.80 -2.48 -9.31
C VAL A 23 -14.85 -1.93 -10.26
N LYS A 24 -14.60 -1.92 -11.57
CA LYS A 24 -15.55 -1.51 -12.59
C LYS A 24 -16.85 -2.31 -12.52
N GLN A 25 -16.74 -3.65 -12.43
CA GLN A 25 -17.90 -4.53 -12.30
C GLN A 25 -18.67 -4.22 -11.02
N SER A 26 -17.98 -4.08 -9.88
CA SER A 26 -18.60 -3.74 -8.59
C SER A 26 -19.34 -2.41 -8.63
N LEU A 27 -18.78 -1.40 -9.31
CA LEU A 27 -19.44 -0.11 -9.49
C LEU A 27 -20.70 -0.21 -10.34
N TYR A 28 -20.68 -0.96 -11.44
CA TYR A 28 -21.88 -1.18 -12.28
C TYR A 28 -22.98 -1.96 -11.58
N GLU A 29 -22.60 -2.89 -10.71
CA GLU A 29 -23.54 -3.69 -9.92
C GLU A 29 -24.02 -2.97 -8.66
N GLY A 30 -23.47 -1.80 -8.33
CA GLY A 30 -23.75 -1.09 -7.07
C GLY A 30 -23.30 -1.88 -5.83
N LYS A 31 -22.26 -2.70 -5.95
CA LYS A 31 -21.74 -3.55 -4.88
C LYS A 31 -21.04 -2.70 -3.83
N SER A 32 -21.39 -2.92 -2.56
CA SER A 32 -20.70 -2.33 -1.42
C SER A 32 -19.57 -3.23 -0.95
N GLY A 33 -18.41 -2.63 -0.64
CA GLY A 33 -17.31 -3.30 0.05
C GLY A 33 -17.36 -3.14 1.57
N ILE A 34 -18.43 -2.54 2.10
CA ILE A 34 -18.61 -2.36 3.54
C ILE A 34 -19.18 -3.65 4.13
N VAL A 35 -18.52 -4.16 5.15
CA VAL A 35 -18.89 -5.36 5.87
C VAL A 35 -18.97 -5.10 7.37
N PHE A 36 -19.63 -6.00 8.10
CA PHE A 36 -19.59 -6.02 9.54
C PHE A 36 -18.30 -6.73 9.99
N ASP A 37 -17.61 -6.14 10.96
CA ASP A 37 -16.33 -6.61 11.49
C ASP A 37 -16.52 -6.95 12.97
N GLU A 38 -16.50 -8.24 13.30
CA GLU A 38 -16.68 -8.75 14.66
C GLU A 38 -15.57 -8.27 15.60
N GLU A 39 -14.31 -8.21 15.13
CA GLU A 39 -13.18 -7.76 15.93
C GLU A 39 -13.36 -6.30 16.38
N ARG A 40 -13.82 -5.44 15.48
CA ARG A 40 -14.17 -4.05 15.83
C ARG A 40 -15.28 -3.98 16.88
N LYS A 41 -16.26 -4.88 16.78
CA LYS A 41 -17.35 -4.96 17.76
C LYS A 41 -16.84 -5.38 19.14
N GLU A 42 -15.97 -6.37 19.17
CA GLU A 42 -15.34 -6.86 20.42
C GLU A 42 -14.46 -5.79 21.07
N PHE A 43 -13.76 -4.96 20.29
CA PHE A 43 -13.01 -3.79 20.79
C PHE A 43 -13.90 -2.66 21.34
N GLY A 44 -15.21 -2.74 21.18
CA GLY A 44 -16.14 -1.75 21.69
C GLY A 44 -16.38 -0.55 20.76
N PHE A 45 -16.04 -0.65 19.48
CA PHE A 45 -16.43 0.38 18.52
C PHE A 45 -17.95 0.45 18.40
N GLN A 46 -18.51 1.67 18.41
CA GLN A 46 -19.94 1.86 18.23
C GLN A 46 -20.38 1.42 16.82
N SER A 47 -19.60 1.74 15.81
CA SER A 47 -19.78 1.20 14.47
C SER A 47 -18.77 0.07 14.23
N ALA A 48 -19.30 -1.12 13.95
CA ALA A 48 -18.51 -2.27 13.52
C ALA A 48 -18.44 -2.41 12.00
N LEU A 49 -18.79 -1.36 11.26
CA LEU A 49 -18.70 -1.37 9.81
C LEU A 49 -17.29 -0.95 9.34
N THR A 50 -16.75 -1.67 8.37
CA THR A 50 -15.45 -1.38 7.76
C THR A 50 -15.43 -1.74 6.28
N GLY A 51 -14.58 -1.08 5.50
CA GLY A 51 -14.26 -1.51 4.14
C GLY A 51 -13.20 -2.62 4.19
N ALA A 52 -13.61 -3.87 4.05
CA ALA A 52 -12.71 -5.02 4.13
C ALA A 52 -11.89 -5.14 2.84
N VAL A 53 -10.67 -4.65 2.86
CA VAL A 53 -9.71 -4.86 1.76
C VAL A 53 -9.11 -6.26 1.89
N PRO A 54 -9.09 -7.08 0.81
CA PRO A 54 -8.46 -8.40 0.86
C PRO A 54 -6.99 -8.30 1.28
N LYS A 55 -6.56 -9.19 2.17
CA LYS A 55 -5.17 -9.19 2.63
C LYS A 55 -4.24 -9.50 1.46
N ALA A 56 -3.25 -8.65 1.26
CA ALA A 56 -2.22 -8.85 0.26
C ALA A 56 -1.25 -9.98 0.67
N ASP A 57 -0.81 -10.80 -0.27
CA ASP A 57 0.34 -11.69 -0.10
C ASP A 57 1.42 -11.34 -1.11
N LEU A 58 2.52 -10.79 -0.62
CA LEU A 58 3.64 -10.34 -1.44
C LEU A 58 4.78 -11.36 -1.51
N LYS A 59 4.59 -12.61 -1.04
CA LYS A 59 5.67 -13.61 -1.00
C LYS A 59 6.15 -14.00 -2.40
N ASP A 60 5.24 -14.03 -3.37
CA ASP A 60 5.55 -14.36 -4.75
C ASP A 60 6.16 -13.20 -5.54
N TYR A 61 6.06 -11.98 -5.00
CA TYR A 61 6.54 -10.76 -5.64
C TYR A 61 7.84 -10.24 -5.04
N LEU A 62 7.99 -10.33 -3.72
CA LEU A 62 9.07 -9.68 -2.99
C LEU A 62 9.81 -10.64 -2.06
N SER A 63 11.13 -10.50 -2.02
CA SER A 63 11.98 -11.24 -1.08
C SER A 63 11.62 -10.91 0.39
N ARG A 64 11.97 -11.80 1.30
CA ARG A 64 11.78 -11.58 2.74
C ARG A 64 12.43 -10.26 3.21
N ARG A 65 13.61 -9.91 2.68
CA ARG A 65 14.33 -8.68 3.03
C ARG A 65 13.53 -7.43 2.65
N GLN A 66 12.96 -7.40 1.45
CA GLN A 66 12.15 -6.27 0.99
C GLN A 66 10.87 -6.11 1.84
N ARG A 67 10.26 -7.22 2.26
CA ARG A 67 9.02 -7.22 3.04
C ARG A 67 9.17 -6.78 4.50
N ILE A 68 10.39 -6.70 5.06
CA ILE A 68 10.62 -6.31 6.47
C ILE A 68 10.11 -4.89 6.77
N SER A 69 10.31 -3.96 5.85
CA SER A 69 9.94 -2.54 5.99
C SER A 69 8.56 -2.20 5.42
N ILE A 70 7.86 -3.17 4.81
CA ILE A 70 6.56 -2.96 4.16
C ILE A 70 5.45 -3.04 5.20
N GLY A 71 4.66 -1.98 5.32
CA GLY A 71 3.40 -1.93 6.03
C GLY A 71 2.23 -2.19 5.09
N GLU A 72 1.02 -2.27 5.66
CA GLU A 72 -0.21 -2.60 4.93
C GLU A 72 -0.48 -1.62 3.78
N GLU A 73 -0.28 -0.33 4.01
CA GLU A 73 -0.44 0.72 3.00
C GLU A 73 0.48 0.51 1.79
N THR A 74 1.72 0.07 2.07
CA THR A 74 2.69 -0.24 1.02
C THR A 74 2.33 -1.51 0.26
N GLU A 75 1.74 -2.51 0.92
CA GLU A 75 1.28 -3.74 0.27
C GLU A 75 0.21 -3.41 -0.79
N TYR A 76 -0.78 -2.62 -0.42
CA TYR A 76 -1.84 -2.19 -1.34
C TYR A 76 -1.31 -1.31 -2.48
N ALA A 77 -0.46 -0.34 -2.14
CA ALA A 77 0.16 0.54 -3.13
C ALA A 77 1.04 -0.23 -4.11
N TYR A 78 1.79 -1.24 -3.65
CA TYR A 78 2.62 -2.08 -4.50
C TYR A 78 1.77 -2.86 -5.51
N LEU A 79 0.70 -3.54 -5.07
CA LEU A 79 -0.16 -4.31 -5.95
C LEU A 79 -0.88 -3.43 -6.97
N ALA A 80 -1.39 -2.28 -6.55
CA ALA A 80 -1.98 -1.30 -7.47
C ALA A 80 -0.92 -0.77 -8.47
N THR A 81 0.33 -0.55 -8.03
CA THR A 81 1.41 -0.12 -8.93
C THR A 81 1.75 -1.19 -9.96
N ILE A 82 1.84 -2.47 -9.58
CA ILE A 82 2.08 -3.57 -10.54
C ILE A 82 0.98 -3.63 -11.60
N GLU A 83 -0.28 -3.48 -11.21
CA GLU A 83 -1.38 -3.42 -12.17
C GLU A 83 -1.25 -2.21 -13.12
N ALA A 84 -0.94 -1.02 -12.57
CA ALA A 84 -0.75 0.19 -13.37
C ALA A 84 0.38 0.04 -14.38
N LEU A 85 1.53 -0.52 -13.98
CA LEU A 85 2.67 -0.78 -14.85
C LEU A 85 2.33 -1.78 -15.96
N LYS A 86 1.64 -2.87 -15.60
CA LYS A 86 1.16 -3.86 -16.58
C LYS A 86 0.18 -3.22 -17.58
N ASN A 87 -0.74 -2.40 -17.11
CA ASN A 87 -1.69 -1.67 -17.95
C ASN A 87 -0.99 -0.67 -18.88
N ALA A 88 0.04 0.03 -18.38
CA ALA A 88 0.88 0.94 -19.16
C ALA A 88 1.87 0.23 -20.10
N LYS A 89 2.05 -1.10 -19.97
CA LYS A 89 3.07 -1.90 -20.66
C LYS A 89 4.50 -1.42 -20.36
N ILE A 90 4.74 -1.03 -19.11
CA ILE A 90 6.05 -0.63 -18.61
C ILE A 90 6.70 -1.84 -17.94
N ASP A 91 7.92 -2.13 -18.29
CA ASP A 91 8.75 -3.19 -17.71
C ASP A 91 9.93 -2.62 -16.89
N ASP A 92 10.73 -3.50 -16.31
CA ASP A 92 11.89 -3.12 -15.49
C ASP A 92 12.95 -2.34 -16.27
N ALA A 93 13.13 -2.60 -17.57
CA ALA A 93 14.09 -1.91 -18.39
C ALA A 93 13.77 -0.41 -18.50
N PHE A 94 12.50 -0.05 -18.51
CA PHE A 94 12.06 1.33 -18.55
C PHE A 94 12.63 2.16 -17.39
N PHE A 95 12.69 1.60 -16.18
CA PHE A 95 13.20 2.28 -14.98
C PHE A 95 14.73 2.45 -15.03
N ASP A 96 15.44 1.56 -15.71
CA ASP A 96 16.89 1.68 -15.88
C ASP A 96 17.27 2.76 -16.91
N GLU A 97 16.42 3.00 -17.91
CA GLU A 97 16.65 3.92 -19.00
C GLU A 97 16.07 5.32 -18.76
N ASN A 98 15.12 5.46 -17.82
CA ASN A 98 14.41 6.70 -17.62
C ASN A 98 14.51 7.21 -16.17
N GLU A 99 14.42 8.52 -16.02
CA GLU A 99 14.25 9.16 -14.72
C GLU A 99 12.78 9.17 -14.36
N VAL A 100 12.38 8.24 -13.46
CA VAL A 100 11.01 8.07 -13.00
C VAL A 100 10.89 8.51 -11.54
N GLY A 101 9.95 9.39 -11.26
CA GLY A 101 9.63 9.84 -9.91
C GLY A 101 8.40 9.15 -9.34
N ILE A 102 8.19 9.33 -8.03
CA ILE A 102 6.99 8.92 -7.30
C ILE A 102 6.43 10.09 -6.52
N LEU A 103 5.13 10.28 -6.65
CA LEU A 103 4.34 11.20 -5.85
C LEU A 103 3.19 10.40 -5.25
N TYR A 104 3.07 10.36 -3.94
CA TYR A 104 2.10 9.53 -3.24
C TYR A 104 1.42 10.30 -2.10
N GLY A 105 0.09 10.26 -2.06
CA GLY A 105 -0.70 10.74 -0.92
C GLY A 105 -0.84 9.64 0.14
N ASN A 106 -0.44 9.91 1.38
CA ASN A 106 -0.58 8.99 2.49
C ASN A 106 -0.92 9.75 3.77
N ASP A 107 -2.16 9.64 4.20
CA ASP A 107 -2.69 10.41 5.32
C ASP A 107 -2.27 9.85 6.69
N SER A 108 -2.27 8.52 6.88
CA SER A 108 -1.92 7.92 8.17
C SER A 108 -1.33 6.52 8.07
N VAL A 109 -0.49 6.18 9.06
CA VAL A 109 0.13 4.86 9.26
C VAL A 109 -0.04 4.37 10.71
N SER A 110 -1.18 4.67 11.32
CA SER A 110 -1.44 4.43 12.74
C SER A 110 -1.36 2.95 13.15
N LYS A 111 -1.77 2.02 12.28
CA LYS A 111 -1.76 0.58 12.58
C LYS A 111 -0.37 0.08 13.00
N ALA A 112 0.66 0.40 12.25
CA ALA A 112 2.03 -0.04 12.56
C ALA A 112 2.54 0.49 13.90
N ILE A 113 2.11 1.69 14.29
CA ILE A 113 2.45 2.30 15.58
C ILE A 113 1.72 1.59 16.70
N ILE A 114 0.42 1.33 16.54
CA ILE A 114 -0.40 0.61 17.54
C ILE A 114 0.16 -0.79 17.76
N ASP A 115 0.40 -1.56 16.71
CA ASP A 115 0.97 -2.92 16.78
C ASP A 115 2.31 -2.92 17.54
N ALA A 116 3.18 -1.96 17.29
CA ALA A 116 4.46 -1.84 17.99
C ALA A 116 4.29 -1.51 19.49
N ILE A 117 3.36 -0.60 19.82
CA ILE A 117 3.07 -0.24 21.21
C ILE A 117 2.46 -1.43 21.96
N ASP A 118 1.56 -2.18 21.35
CA ASP A 118 0.89 -3.32 21.99
C ASP A 118 1.88 -4.45 22.26
N ILE A 119 2.82 -4.71 21.35
CA ILE A 119 3.94 -5.65 21.62
C ILE A 119 4.71 -5.23 22.87
N VAL A 120 5.08 -3.94 22.99
CA VAL A 120 5.82 -3.47 24.17
C VAL A 120 4.98 -3.57 25.44
N ARG A 121 3.70 -3.23 25.38
CA ARG A 121 2.79 -3.32 26.52
C ARG A 121 2.64 -4.75 27.03
N GLU A 122 2.48 -5.69 26.11
CA GLU A 122 2.29 -7.12 26.42
C GLU A 122 3.59 -7.78 26.88
N LYS A 123 4.66 -7.62 26.12
CA LYS A 123 5.92 -8.34 26.34
C LYS A 123 6.89 -7.62 27.28
N LYS A 124 6.66 -6.34 27.59
CA LYS A 124 7.55 -5.48 28.38
C LYS A 124 9.00 -5.44 27.85
N ASP A 125 9.12 -5.66 26.51
CA ASP A 125 10.42 -5.72 25.82
C ASP A 125 10.29 -5.12 24.43
N THR A 126 11.24 -4.25 24.04
CA THR A 126 11.30 -3.62 22.73
C THR A 126 12.00 -4.49 21.67
N ALA A 127 12.76 -5.51 22.07
CA ALA A 127 13.50 -6.38 21.15
C ALA A 127 12.61 -7.10 20.13
N LEU A 128 11.34 -7.33 20.48
CA LEU A 128 10.38 -8.02 19.64
C LEU A 128 9.72 -7.15 18.58
N ILE A 129 9.87 -5.83 18.65
CA ILE A 129 9.30 -4.92 17.64
C ILE A 129 9.94 -5.16 16.26
N GLY A 130 11.25 -5.46 16.26
CA GLY A 130 12.01 -5.66 15.03
C GLY A 130 12.45 -4.34 14.37
N SER A 131 13.52 -4.40 13.61
CA SER A 131 14.15 -3.22 12.96
C SER A 131 13.30 -2.57 11.87
N GLY A 132 12.33 -3.30 11.31
CA GLY A 132 11.44 -2.80 10.27
C GLY A 132 10.31 -1.89 10.76
N ALA A 133 9.98 -1.91 12.05
CA ALA A 133 8.82 -1.22 12.60
C ALA A 133 8.86 0.30 12.39
N ILE A 134 10.04 0.92 12.56
CA ILE A 134 10.22 2.35 12.32
C ILE A 134 9.87 2.75 10.89
N PHE A 135 10.26 1.96 9.91
CA PHE A 135 9.98 2.25 8.50
C PHE A 135 8.49 2.11 8.17
N LYS A 136 7.79 1.18 8.82
CA LYS A 136 6.35 0.99 8.67
C LYS A 136 5.54 2.13 9.28
N SER A 137 6.08 2.83 10.29
CA SER A 137 5.40 3.92 11.00
C SER A 137 5.59 5.31 10.38
N MET A 138 6.37 5.42 9.30
CA MET A 138 6.62 6.69 8.62
C MET A 138 5.55 6.97 7.57
N ASN A 139 5.06 8.20 7.45
CA ASN A 139 4.14 8.59 6.39
C ASN A 139 4.73 8.37 4.98
N SER A 140 6.06 8.45 4.86
CA SER A 140 6.79 8.17 3.62
C SER A 140 7.05 6.68 3.35
N THR A 141 6.48 5.76 4.14
CA THR A 141 6.75 4.32 4.01
C THR A 141 6.49 3.81 2.59
N VAL A 142 5.43 4.28 1.94
CA VAL A 142 5.07 3.88 0.58
C VAL A 142 6.11 4.36 -0.42
N THR A 143 6.41 5.66 -0.46
CA THR A 143 7.36 6.21 -1.44
C THR A 143 8.77 5.68 -1.24
N MET A 144 9.21 5.50 0.01
CA MET A 144 10.50 4.93 0.35
C MET A 144 10.63 3.47 -0.16
N ASN A 145 9.63 2.64 0.11
CA ASN A 145 9.68 1.24 -0.31
C ASN A 145 9.53 1.09 -1.82
N LEU A 146 8.55 1.75 -2.45
CA LEU A 146 8.34 1.66 -3.90
C LEU A 146 9.52 2.23 -4.68
N SER A 147 10.10 3.35 -4.27
CA SER A 147 11.30 3.88 -4.93
C SER A 147 12.48 2.93 -4.87
N THR A 148 12.64 2.21 -3.76
CA THR A 148 13.70 1.20 -3.60
C THR A 148 13.42 -0.04 -4.45
N ILE A 149 12.20 -0.54 -4.45
CA ILE A 149 11.80 -1.76 -5.18
C ILE A 149 11.94 -1.53 -6.69
N PHE A 150 11.42 -0.41 -7.21
CA PHE A 150 11.44 -0.08 -8.64
C PHE A 150 12.67 0.72 -9.07
N ARG A 151 13.62 0.98 -8.16
CA ARG A 151 14.87 1.72 -8.43
C ARG A 151 14.63 3.11 -9.03
N LEU A 152 13.59 3.80 -8.53
CA LEU A 152 13.22 5.13 -9.01
C LEU A 152 14.30 6.16 -8.68
N ARG A 153 14.68 6.99 -9.65
CA ARG A 153 15.78 7.98 -9.54
C ARG A 153 15.29 9.43 -9.58
N GLY A 154 14.03 9.64 -9.93
CA GLY A 154 13.43 10.96 -10.00
C GLY A 154 12.93 11.48 -8.65
N VAL A 155 12.04 12.47 -8.72
CA VAL A 155 11.43 13.06 -7.52
C VAL A 155 10.74 11.99 -6.68
N ASN A 156 11.01 11.98 -5.38
CA ASN A 156 10.34 11.13 -4.40
C ASN A 156 9.67 12.02 -3.35
N MET A 157 8.35 12.06 -3.35
CA MET A 157 7.59 12.95 -2.47
C MET A 157 6.34 12.27 -1.93
N THR A 158 6.15 12.38 -0.62
CA THR A 158 4.90 12.03 0.05
C THR A 158 4.13 13.30 0.37
N ILE A 159 2.84 13.30 0.11
CA ILE A 159 1.90 14.37 0.44
C ILE A 159 0.96 13.84 1.54
N ASN A 160 0.85 14.59 2.64
CA ASN A 160 -0.03 14.32 3.77
C ASN A 160 -1.18 15.33 3.78
#